data_0bd9b9fd825f111f5540922b0586c4e6
#
_entry.id   0bd9b9fd825f111f5540922b0586c4e6
#
_cell.length_a   1.000
_cell.length_b   1.000
_cell.length_c   1.000
_cell.angle_alpha   90.00
_cell.angle_beta   90.00
_cell.angle_gamma   90.00
#
_symmetry.space_group_name_H-M   'P 1'
#
loop_
_entity.id
_entity.type
_entity.pdbx_description
1 polymer ?
#
loop_
_entity_poly.entity_id
_entity_poly.type
_entity_poly.pdbx_seq_one_letter_code
_entity_poly.pdbx_strand_id
1 'polypeptide(L)'
;MNKVGKDADQLLYSFTRDRKPYDPPKKSFDSKHEFIDYILNLKEGRISISTLTEYTTEPEVGKRPKVSLYDDVTFKRLGKTYTTTVGRLIINKVVFASLWDNKNWDLVLEPVNGDKINSLITKIKDMMVEDEITDINVIKTVIDRYTEFGLRLSTIYNANVTNSMVISNEEFDTIRNEKLAEIKDKVEKEKDIELLNKTIDGLVDTATKMFKNDEMMEMFESKNSGSMGNHFRNMNIAMGGLPMIGGGTAIILDSLGDGVNPVHFQALANVGMVGAISRAKQTALAGTLLKYISNAMQNVRGYKGDCGATEGIIVRNAREVDIKYKYILENGKQVYVTSKNISKYIGKTVEVRHVLKCKMKNGHFCSHCIGEEPFKLAGRDMINVGMFVFDVSSAILNMFMKVTHNLGADMFRITNLEDKFVYPKPSKGSLFEVRHDELDGVDKVYCNTD
;
A
#
# COMPACT_ATOMS: atom_id res chain seq x y z
N MET A 1 -32.92 26.80 9.47
CA MET A 1 -32.14 26.72 8.23
C MET A 1 -30.76 27.40 8.26
N ASN A 2 -30.28 27.97 9.37
CA ASN A 2 -29.07 28.80 9.40
C ASN A 2 -27.87 28.23 10.18
N LYS A 3 -27.86 26.95 10.56
CA LYS A 3 -26.69 26.33 11.22
C LYS A 3 -25.89 25.42 10.29
N VAL A 4 -26.49 24.85 9.26
CA VAL A 4 -25.80 23.90 8.33
C VAL A 4 -24.86 24.62 7.35
N GLY A 5 -25.14 25.90 7.03
CA GLY A 5 -24.30 26.68 6.11
C GLY A 5 -22.93 27.09 6.68
N LYS A 6 -22.85 27.33 7.99
CA LYS A 6 -21.55 27.74 8.61
C LYS A 6 -20.55 26.62 8.75
N ASP A 7 -21.01 25.38 8.93
CA ASP A 7 -20.12 24.23 9.05
C ASP A 7 -19.60 23.76 7.67
N ALA A 8 -20.39 23.95 6.61
CA ALA A 8 -19.95 23.65 5.24
C ALA A 8 -18.89 24.63 4.75
N ASP A 9 -19.03 25.92 5.08
CA ASP A 9 -18.02 26.94 4.78
C ASP A 9 -16.72 26.72 5.56
N GLN A 10 -16.79 26.27 6.81
CA GLN A 10 -15.59 25.90 7.57
C GLN A 10 -14.90 24.66 7.02
N LEU A 11 -15.64 23.69 6.47
CA LEU A 11 -15.07 22.51 5.78
C LEU A 11 -14.44 22.89 4.43
N LEU A 12 -15.04 23.79 3.66
CA LEU A 12 -14.46 24.31 2.40
C LEU A 12 -13.23 25.18 2.65
N TYR A 13 -13.22 26.01 3.70
CA TYR A 13 -12.06 26.81 4.10
C TYR A 13 -10.90 25.97 4.65
N SER A 14 -11.12 24.72 5.06
CA SER A 14 -10.02 23.85 5.50
C SER A 14 -9.13 23.36 4.35
N PHE A 15 -9.57 23.48 3.12
CA PHE A 15 -8.83 23.15 1.90
C PHE A 15 -8.18 24.35 1.20
N THR A 16 -8.39 25.57 1.68
CA THR A 16 -7.77 26.75 1.10
C THR A 16 -6.34 26.96 1.64
N ARG A 17 -5.48 27.32 0.72
CA ARG A 17 -4.01 27.45 0.74
C ARG A 17 -3.37 28.30 1.86
N ASP A 18 -4.11 28.93 2.75
CA ASP A 18 -3.62 29.95 3.67
C ASP A 18 -3.47 29.55 5.13
N ARG A 19 -3.72 28.29 5.50
CA ARG A 19 -3.30 27.81 6.82
C ARG A 19 -1.82 27.44 6.76
N LYS A 20 -0.97 28.35 7.19
CA LYS A 20 0.37 27.97 7.64
C LYS A 20 0.19 26.82 8.63
N PRO A 21 0.82 25.65 8.41
CA PRO A 21 0.73 24.56 9.36
C PRO A 21 1.12 25.11 10.74
N TYR A 22 0.24 24.92 11.72
CA TYR A 22 0.51 25.38 13.07
C TYR A 22 1.70 24.56 13.59
N ASP A 23 2.86 25.22 13.70
CA ASP A 23 4.03 24.66 14.34
C ASP A 23 4.06 25.13 15.80
N PRO A 24 3.95 24.22 16.77
CA PRO A 24 4.07 24.61 18.17
C PRO A 24 5.40 25.32 18.43
N PRO A 25 5.48 26.20 19.43
CA PRO A 25 6.72 26.88 19.75
C PRO A 25 7.82 25.86 20.07
N LYS A 26 9.03 26.18 19.61
CA LYS A 26 10.25 25.40 19.89
C LYS A 26 10.44 25.26 21.39
N LYS A 27 10.80 24.05 21.83
CA LYS A 27 11.18 23.75 23.21
C LYS A 27 12.62 23.25 23.26
N SER A 28 13.34 23.65 24.29
CA SER A 28 14.70 23.18 24.57
C SER A 28 14.70 22.35 25.85
N PHE A 29 15.54 21.35 25.90
CA PHE A 29 15.68 20.41 27.01
C PHE A 29 17.16 20.24 27.37
N ASP A 30 17.45 20.06 28.65
CA ASP A 30 18.83 19.93 29.15
C ASP A 30 19.34 18.47 29.00
N SER A 31 18.43 17.51 28.86
CA SER A 31 18.78 16.10 28.75
C SER A 31 17.88 15.31 27.81
N LYS A 32 18.38 14.16 27.34
CA LYS A 32 17.60 13.16 26.59
C LYS A 32 16.34 12.73 27.37
N HIS A 33 16.46 12.61 28.68
CA HIS A 33 15.35 12.17 29.53
C HIS A 33 14.21 13.18 29.55
N GLU A 34 14.51 14.46 29.68
CA GLU A 34 13.49 15.53 29.59
C GLU A 34 12.81 15.60 28.21
N PHE A 35 13.56 15.36 27.13
CA PHE A 35 12.97 15.28 25.81
C PHE A 35 11.99 14.11 25.70
N ILE A 36 12.35 12.92 26.21
CA ILE A 36 11.47 11.73 26.21
C ILE A 36 10.23 11.99 27.07
N ASP A 37 10.40 12.57 28.25
CA ASP A 37 9.29 12.95 29.13
C ASP A 37 8.35 13.95 28.47
N TYR A 38 8.90 14.92 27.73
CA TYR A 38 8.09 15.83 26.94
C TYR A 38 7.27 15.07 25.88
N ILE A 39 7.86 14.13 25.14
CA ILE A 39 7.14 13.31 24.16
C ILE A 39 6.02 12.50 24.83
N LEU A 40 6.30 11.85 25.93
CA LEU A 40 5.31 11.08 26.70
C LEU A 40 4.14 11.94 27.18
N ASN A 41 4.37 13.21 27.49
CA ASN A 41 3.38 14.15 27.97
C ASN A 41 2.70 14.99 26.87
N LEU A 42 2.96 14.73 25.58
CA LEU A 42 2.22 15.38 24.48
C LEU A 42 0.72 15.07 24.58
N LYS A 43 -0.11 16.11 24.77
CA LYS A 43 -1.56 15.96 24.92
C LYS A 43 -2.30 15.94 23.58
N GLU A 44 -1.89 16.78 22.63
CA GLU A 44 -2.59 16.96 21.36
C GLU A 44 -1.88 16.29 20.17
N GLY A 45 -0.82 15.53 20.40
CA GLY A 45 -0.04 14.90 19.33
C GLY A 45 0.64 15.91 18.41
N ARG A 46 0.99 17.09 18.91
CA ARG A 46 1.67 18.14 18.15
C ARG A 46 3.05 18.37 18.72
N ILE A 47 4.06 18.19 17.88
CA ILE A 47 5.46 18.46 18.20
C ILE A 47 6.02 19.49 17.21
N SER A 48 6.82 20.42 17.70
CA SER A 48 7.52 21.39 16.86
C SER A 48 8.58 20.69 16.03
N ILE A 49 8.59 21.01 14.72
CA ILE A 49 9.62 20.54 13.80
C ILE A 49 10.99 21.05 14.22
N SER A 50 11.07 22.31 14.64
CA SER A 50 12.32 22.89 15.15
C SER A 50 12.85 22.15 16.38
N THR A 51 11.96 21.67 17.25
CA THR A 51 12.32 20.84 18.39
C THR A 51 12.84 19.47 17.94
N LEU A 52 12.14 18.80 17.01
CA LEU A 52 12.61 17.53 16.46
C LEU A 52 13.98 17.68 15.80
N THR A 53 14.13 18.67 14.91
CA THR A 53 15.40 18.91 14.20
C THR A 53 16.56 19.09 15.18
N GLU A 54 16.39 19.91 16.21
CA GLU A 54 17.49 20.17 17.17
C GLU A 54 17.95 18.92 17.91
N TYR A 55 17.02 17.98 18.22
CA TYR A 55 17.35 16.84 19.07
C TYR A 55 17.62 15.57 18.27
N THR A 56 17.02 15.40 17.11
CA THR A 56 17.06 14.11 16.37
C THR A 56 17.86 14.16 15.08
N THR A 57 18.37 15.31 14.65
CA THR A 57 19.27 15.41 13.49
C THR A 57 20.73 15.58 13.92
N GLU A 58 21.66 15.17 13.09
CA GLU A 58 23.09 15.42 13.31
C GLU A 58 23.37 16.92 13.29
N PRO A 59 23.99 17.48 14.35
CA PRO A 59 24.27 18.92 14.42
C PRO A 59 25.36 19.34 13.42
N GLU A 60 26.28 18.44 13.08
CA GLU A 60 27.35 18.57 12.11
C GLU A 60 27.68 17.20 11.52
N VAL A 61 28.24 17.16 10.32
CA VAL A 61 28.63 15.91 9.67
C VAL A 61 29.53 15.07 10.57
N GLY A 62 29.08 13.82 10.86
CA GLY A 62 29.79 12.87 11.72
C GLY A 62 29.59 13.06 13.22
N LYS A 63 28.79 14.04 13.66
CA LYS A 63 28.40 14.16 15.07
C LYS A 63 27.04 13.53 15.30
N ARG A 64 26.93 12.69 16.34
CA ARG A 64 25.66 12.06 16.71
C ARG A 64 24.62 13.07 17.16
N PRO A 65 23.33 12.85 16.84
CA PRO A 65 22.24 13.66 17.36
C PRO A 65 22.18 13.56 18.91
N LYS A 66 21.61 14.55 19.54
CA LYS A 66 21.39 14.55 21.01
C LYS A 66 20.54 13.35 21.44
N VAL A 67 19.58 12.96 20.60
CA VAL A 67 18.70 11.82 20.81
C VAL A 67 18.56 11.09 19.46
N SER A 68 19.01 9.85 19.38
CA SER A 68 18.77 9.05 18.18
C SER A 68 17.33 8.57 18.15
N LEU A 69 16.70 8.58 16.96
CA LEU A 69 15.38 8.00 16.76
C LEU A 69 15.37 6.48 17.00
N TYR A 70 16.53 5.84 16.91
CA TYR A 70 16.76 4.41 17.17
C TYR A 70 17.09 4.10 18.64
N ASP A 71 17.26 5.12 19.49
CA ASP A 71 17.52 4.89 20.90
C ASP A 71 16.33 4.19 21.55
N ASP A 72 16.62 3.17 22.37
CA ASP A 72 15.61 2.47 23.14
C ASP A 72 15.03 3.36 24.23
N VAL A 73 13.73 3.26 24.40
CA VAL A 73 12.97 3.92 25.46
C VAL A 73 12.01 2.93 26.11
N THR A 74 12.00 2.91 27.44
CA THR A 74 11.07 2.11 28.24
C THR A 74 10.14 3.03 29.03
N PHE A 75 8.84 2.79 28.90
CA PHE A 75 7.81 3.58 29.59
C PHE A 75 6.60 2.73 29.98
N LYS A 76 5.76 3.28 30.85
CA LYS A 76 4.51 2.64 31.26
C LYS A 76 3.32 3.30 30.58
N ARG A 77 2.40 2.49 30.05
CA ARG A 77 1.12 2.93 29.51
C ARG A 77 0.02 1.98 29.97
N LEU A 78 -1.05 2.51 30.58
CA LEU A 78 -2.21 1.74 31.06
C LEU A 78 -1.81 0.49 31.89
N GLY A 79 -0.81 0.66 32.77
CA GLY A 79 -0.32 -0.40 33.65
C GLY A 79 0.63 -1.43 33.01
N LYS A 80 0.86 -1.37 31.69
CA LYS A 80 1.82 -2.23 30.97
C LYS A 80 3.13 -1.48 30.70
N THR A 81 4.24 -2.18 30.77
CA THR A 81 5.56 -1.64 30.40
C THR A 81 5.83 -1.95 28.93
N TYR A 82 6.27 -0.95 28.19
CA TYR A 82 6.64 -1.05 26.77
C TYR A 82 8.10 -0.64 26.62
N THR A 83 8.83 -1.37 25.76
CA THR A 83 10.16 -0.99 25.31
C THR A 83 10.10 -0.85 23.77
N THR A 84 10.54 0.29 23.28
CA THR A 84 10.51 0.62 21.85
C THR A 84 11.56 1.68 21.54
N THR A 85 11.65 2.13 20.29
CA THR A 85 12.54 3.23 19.93
C THR A 85 11.88 4.59 20.11
N VAL A 86 12.67 5.65 20.27
CA VAL A 86 12.18 7.04 20.38
C VAL A 86 11.35 7.41 19.15
N GLY A 87 11.77 7.03 17.95
CA GLY A 87 11.01 7.32 16.72
C GLY A 87 9.61 6.69 16.73
N ARG A 88 9.49 5.44 17.16
CA ARG A 88 8.19 4.76 17.29
C ARG A 88 7.32 5.36 18.38
N LEU A 89 7.92 5.79 19.49
CA LEU A 89 7.19 6.54 20.51
C LEU A 89 6.61 7.84 19.95
N ILE A 90 7.40 8.59 19.18
CA ILE A 90 6.95 9.84 18.54
C ILE A 90 5.77 9.58 17.63
N ILE A 91 5.84 8.57 16.75
CA ILE A 91 4.72 8.21 15.86
C ILE A 91 3.46 7.90 16.66
N ASN A 92 3.54 7.10 17.72
CA ASN A 92 2.38 6.78 18.55
C ASN A 92 1.79 8.03 19.23
N LYS A 93 2.63 8.95 19.70
CA LYS A 93 2.21 10.18 20.40
C LYS A 93 1.74 11.29 19.45
N VAL A 94 2.17 11.27 18.18
CA VAL A 94 1.80 12.28 17.18
C VAL A 94 0.66 11.79 16.30
N VAL A 95 0.83 10.68 15.64
CA VAL A 95 -0.15 10.17 14.66
C VAL A 95 -1.35 9.53 15.37
N PHE A 96 -1.09 8.68 16.36
CA PHE A 96 -2.10 7.92 17.08
C PHE A 96 -2.46 8.51 18.44
N ALA A 97 -2.22 9.82 18.63
CA ALA A 97 -2.46 10.50 19.91
C ALA A 97 -3.89 10.35 20.44
N SER A 98 -4.90 10.39 19.55
CA SER A 98 -6.32 10.19 19.89
C SER A 98 -6.64 8.79 20.42
N LEU A 99 -5.76 7.81 20.16
CA LEU A 99 -5.90 6.43 20.61
C LEU A 99 -4.97 6.08 21.78
N TRP A 100 -4.14 7.04 22.21
CA TRP A 100 -3.13 6.79 23.27
C TRP A 100 -3.74 6.25 24.56
N ASP A 101 -4.87 6.77 24.99
CA ASP A 101 -5.52 6.36 26.23
C ASP A 101 -6.59 5.26 26.05
N ASN A 102 -6.77 4.77 24.82
CA ASN A 102 -7.69 3.67 24.54
C ASN A 102 -7.03 2.34 24.92
N LYS A 103 -7.66 1.60 25.87
CA LYS A 103 -7.15 0.33 26.39
C LYS A 103 -7.18 -0.83 25.39
N ASN A 104 -8.02 -0.73 24.35
CA ASN A 104 -8.16 -1.74 23.31
C ASN A 104 -7.22 -1.47 22.11
N TRP A 105 -6.51 -0.32 22.14
CA TRP A 105 -5.53 0.04 21.13
C TRP A 105 -4.12 -0.34 21.57
N ASP A 106 -3.45 -1.19 20.81
CA ASP A 106 -2.04 -1.54 21.01
C ASP A 106 -1.13 -0.49 20.34
N LEU A 107 0.04 -0.28 20.95
CA LEU A 107 1.05 0.58 20.36
C LEU A 107 1.58 0.02 19.05
N VAL A 108 1.86 0.90 18.12
CA VAL A 108 2.49 0.57 16.84
C VAL A 108 3.99 0.48 17.07
N LEU A 109 4.53 -0.74 17.07
CA LEU A 109 5.94 -1.04 17.34
C LEU A 109 6.74 -1.38 16.09
N GLU A 110 6.08 -1.47 14.94
CA GLU A 110 6.67 -1.77 13.64
C GLU A 110 6.81 -0.48 12.81
N PRO A 111 7.66 -0.48 11.77
CA PRO A 111 7.73 0.62 10.81
C PRO A 111 6.36 0.87 10.16
N VAL A 112 6.02 2.14 9.99
CA VAL A 112 4.74 2.57 9.41
C VAL A 112 4.96 3.00 7.96
N ASN A 113 4.54 2.18 7.03
CA ASN A 113 4.44 2.48 5.60
C ASN A 113 2.99 2.60 5.15
N GLY A 114 2.76 2.84 3.85
CA GLY A 114 1.41 2.98 3.29
C GLY A 114 0.52 1.76 3.50
N ASP A 115 1.07 0.55 3.42
CA ASP A 115 0.31 -0.69 3.65
C ASP A 115 -0.02 -0.87 5.13
N LYS A 116 0.94 -0.56 6.01
CA LYS A 116 0.73 -0.65 7.46
C LYS A 116 -0.31 0.37 7.93
N ILE A 117 -0.27 1.61 7.45
CA ILE A 117 -1.28 2.61 7.82
C ILE A 117 -2.68 2.19 7.38
N ASN A 118 -2.84 1.60 6.19
CA ASN A 118 -4.12 1.07 5.73
C ASN A 118 -4.63 -0.07 6.62
N SER A 119 -3.75 -0.97 7.04
CA SER A 119 -4.08 -2.04 8.00
C SER A 119 -4.52 -1.47 9.35
N LEU A 120 -3.83 -0.45 9.86
CA LEU A 120 -4.17 0.21 11.13
C LEU A 120 -5.51 0.97 11.02
N ILE A 121 -5.78 1.64 9.90
CA ILE A 121 -7.08 2.28 9.65
C ILE A 121 -8.20 1.23 9.63
N THR A 122 -7.96 0.06 9.03
CA THR A 122 -8.94 -1.03 9.05
C THR A 122 -9.20 -1.51 10.47
N LYS A 123 -8.17 -1.66 11.32
CA LYS A 123 -8.35 -1.98 12.73
C LYS A 123 -9.17 -0.92 13.48
N ILE A 124 -8.89 0.37 13.23
CA ILE A 124 -9.67 1.46 13.82
C ILE A 124 -11.15 1.42 13.38
N LYS A 125 -11.40 1.14 12.08
CA LYS A 125 -12.76 0.93 11.56
C LYS A 125 -13.49 -0.18 12.31
N ASP A 126 -12.86 -1.33 12.48
CA ASP A 126 -13.44 -2.45 13.21
C ASP A 126 -13.78 -2.06 14.65
N MET A 127 -12.89 -1.37 15.35
CA MET A 127 -13.12 -0.88 16.70
C MET A 127 -14.28 0.15 16.76
N MET A 128 -14.45 0.99 15.73
CA MET A 128 -15.60 1.91 15.64
C MET A 128 -16.91 1.15 15.40
N VAL A 129 -16.91 0.16 14.53
CA VAL A 129 -18.12 -0.65 14.23
C VAL A 129 -18.54 -1.49 15.44
N GLU A 130 -17.60 -1.92 16.27
CA GLU A 130 -17.84 -2.67 17.51
C GLU A 130 -18.09 -1.78 18.74
N ASP A 131 -18.22 -0.47 18.54
CA ASP A 131 -18.49 0.55 19.56
C ASP A 131 -17.38 0.67 20.63
N GLU A 132 -16.16 0.23 20.31
CA GLU A 132 -14.97 0.40 21.15
C GLU A 132 -14.34 1.80 21.02
N ILE A 133 -14.64 2.49 19.92
CA ILE A 133 -14.29 3.88 19.65
C ILE A 133 -15.57 4.60 19.25
N THR A 134 -15.92 5.63 19.98
CA THR A 134 -17.14 6.44 19.74
C THR A 134 -16.89 7.73 18.98
N ASP A 135 -15.64 8.20 18.89
CA ASP A 135 -15.30 9.38 18.09
C ASP A 135 -15.30 9.05 16.60
N ILE A 136 -16.29 9.56 15.88
CA ILE A 136 -16.45 9.38 14.44
C ILE A 136 -15.32 10.01 13.62
N ASN A 137 -14.58 10.98 14.17
CA ASN A 137 -13.51 11.69 13.48
C ASN A 137 -12.15 11.03 13.68
N VAL A 138 -12.04 9.96 14.44
CA VAL A 138 -10.75 9.35 14.78
C VAL A 138 -9.93 8.96 13.54
N ILE A 139 -10.57 8.36 12.54
CA ILE A 139 -9.89 7.97 11.29
C ILE A 139 -9.37 9.20 10.56
N LYS A 140 -10.24 10.22 10.41
CA LYS A 140 -9.82 11.49 9.79
C LYS A 140 -8.65 12.11 10.53
N THR A 141 -8.71 12.15 11.85
CA THR A 141 -7.65 12.71 12.70
C THR A 141 -6.32 11.95 12.51
N VAL A 142 -6.36 10.63 12.45
CA VAL A 142 -5.15 9.80 12.23
C VAL A 142 -4.57 10.06 10.83
N ILE A 143 -5.41 10.10 9.79
CA ILE A 143 -4.97 10.37 8.41
C ILE A 143 -4.38 11.78 8.30
N ASP A 144 -5.06 12.78 8.81
CA ASP A 144 -4.60 14.18 8.76
C ASP A 144 -3.25 14.32 9.48
N ARG A 145 -3.08 13.69 10.64
CA ARG A 145 -1.83 13.73 11.41
C ARG A 145 -0.70 12.95 10.72
N TYR A 146 -1.01 11.78 10.17
CA TYR A 146 -0.03 11.00 9.42
C TYR A 146 0.49 11.79 8.21
N THR A 147 -0.41 12.40 7.46
CA THR A 147 -0.07 13.21 6.29
C THR A 147 0.71 14.47 6.69
N GLU A 148 0.23 15.22 7.68
CA GLU A 148 0.89 16.43 8.17
C GLU A 148 2.28 16.11 8.72
N PHE A 149 2.41 15.08 9.52
CA PHE A 149 3.69 14.67 10.10
C PHE A 149 4.66 14.19 9.03
N GLY A 150 4.22 13.39 8.07
CA GLY A 150 5.03 12.94 6.95
C GLY A 150 5.54 14.08 6.08
N LEU A 151 4.67 15.04 5.75
CA LEU A 151 5.06 16.24 5.01
C LEU A 151 6.10 17.08 5.76
N ARG A 152 5.96 17.20 7.08
CA ARG A 152 6.93 17.93 7.91
C ARG A 152 8.25 17.19 8.05
N LEU A 153 8.22 15.86 8.21
CA LEU A 153 9.44 15.04 8.25
C LEU A 153 10.22 15.14 6.95
N SER A 154 9.56 15.23 5.80
CA SER A 154 10.23 15.37 4.50
C SER A 154 11.06 16.65 4.35
N THR A 155 10.81 17.65 5.19
CA THR A 155 11.65 18.88 5.23
C THR A 155 12.91 18.69 6.05
N ILE A 156 12.99 17.68 6.91
CA ILE A 156 14.14 17.38 7.76
C ILE A 156 14.98 16.26 7.17
N TYR A 157 14.31 15.17 6.75
CA TYR A 157 14.94 13.95 6.26
C TYR A 157 14.71 13.82 4.76
N ASN A 158 15.68 14.31 3.99
CA ASN A 158 15.59 14.32 2.53
C ASN A 158 16.41 13.20 1.87
N ALA A 159 17.33 12.59 2.60
CA ALA A 159 18.16 11.51 2.08
C ALA A 159 17.36 10.20 2.03
N ASN A 160 17.28 9.63 0.83
CA ASN A 160 16.63 8.33 0.60
C ASN A 160 17.64 7.18 0.55
N VAL A 161 18.93 7.49 0.54
CA VAL A 161 20.05 6.56 0.45
C VAL A 161 21.23 7.09 1.24
N THR A 162 22.04 6.20 1.81
CA THR A 162 23.29 6.55 2.44
C THR A 162 24.42 6.63 1.42
N ASN A 163 25.54 7.25 1.79
CA ASN A 163 26.72 7.28 0.96
C ASN A 163 27.25 5.87 0.64
N SER A 164 27.14 4.95 1.58
CA SER A 164 27.53 3.53 1.40
C SER A 164 26.74 2.81 0.32
N MET A 165 25.51 3.25 0.02
CA MET A 165 24.66 2.70 -1.05
C MET A 165 24.87 3.36 -2.40
N VAL A 166 25.40 4.59 -2.43
CA VAL A 166 25.59 5.39 -3.66
C VAL A 166 27.03 5.33 -4.14
N ILE A 167 27.98 5.40 -3.21
CA ILE A 167 29.40 5.29 -3.54
C ILE A 167 29.71 3.85 -3.88
N SER A 168 30.43 3.67 -4.98
CA SER A 168 30.93 2.36 -5.42
C SER A 168 31.61 1.61 -4.25
N ASN A 169 31.21 0.36 -4.05
CA ASN A 169 31.81 -0.56 -3.10
C ASN A 169 32.66 -1.54 -3.87
N GLU A 170 33.99 -1.41 -3.78
CA GLU A 170 34.97 -2.20 -4.55
C GLU A 170 34.75 -3.71 -4.40
N GLU A 171 34.38 -4.17 -3.21
CA GLU A 171 34.11 -5.58 -2.96
C GLU A 171 32.85 -6.04 -3.72
N PHE A 172 31.77 -5.27 -3.63
CA PHE A 172 30.53 -5.57 -4.35
C PHE A 172 30.71 -5.47 -5.86
N ASP A 173 31.41 -4.45 -6.35
CA ASP A 173 31.66 -4.24 -7.77
C ASP A 173 32.48 -5.39 -8.37
N THR A 174 33.44 -5.94 -7.63
CA THR A 174 34.20 -7.11 -8.05
C THR A 174 33.27 -8.32 -8.22
N ILE A 175 32.45 -8.64 -7.22
CA ILE A 175 31.49 -9.74 -7.27
C ILE A 175 30.50 -9.57 -8.43
N ARG A 176 29.97 -8.35 -8.60
CA ARG A 176 29.04 -7.99 -9.68
C ARG A 176 29.67 -8.25 -11.05
N ASN A 177 30.87 -7.69 -11.27
CA ASN A 177 31.55 -7.78 -12.56
C ASN A 177 31.89 -9.21 -12.92
N GLU A 178 32.35 -10.02 -11.98
CA GLU A 178 32.61 -11.45 -12.18
C GLU A 178 31.34 -12.19 -12.60
N LYS A 179 30.25 -11.99 -11.85
CA LYS A 179 28.97 -12.67 -12.11
C LYS A 179 28.33 -12.25 -13.44
N LEU A 180 28.37 -10.97 -13.79
CA LEU A 180 27.86 -10.50 -15.08
C LEU A 180 28.74 -10.98 -16.24
N ALA A 181 30.06 -11.05 -16.09
CA ALA A 181 30.97 -11.59 -17.09
C ALA A 181 30.73 -13.08 -17.37
N GLU A 182 30.49 -13.89 -16.30
CA GLU A 182 30.17 -15.32 -16.44
C GLU A 182 28.96 -15.61 -17.35
N ILE A 183 27.94 -14.76 -17.31
CA ILE A 183 26.68 -14.98 -18.05
C ILE A 183 26.61 -14.22 -19.37
N LYS A 184 27.47 -13.24 -19.61
CA LYS A 184 27.40 -12.28 -20.71
C LYS A 184 27.18 -12.97 -22.07
N ASP A 185 28.00 -13.94 -22.41
CA ASP A 185 27.94 -14.64 -23.72
C ASP A 185 26.60 -15.34 -23.92
N LYS A 186 26.08 -16.03 -22.92
CA LYS A 186 24.80 -16.73 -23.00
C LYS A 186 23.64 -15.75 -23.09
N VAL A 187 23.66 -14.71 -22.28
CA VAL A 187 22.60 -13.70 -22.21
C VAL A 187 22.54 -12.88 -23.51
N GLU A 188 23.68 -12.46 -24.06
CA GLU A 188 23.72 -11.67 -25.29
C GLU A 188 23.43 -12.49 -26.55
N LYS A 189 23.99 -13.72 -26.65
CA LYS A 189 23.84 -14.56 -27.84
C LYS A 189 22.56 -15.40 -27.86
N GLU A 190 22.23 -16.01 -26.73
CA GLU A 190 21.10 -16.95 -26.63
C GLU A 190 19.81 -16.26 -26.10
N LYS A 191 19.91 -14.96 -25.68
CA LYS A 191 18.81 -14.20 -25.08
C LYS A 191 18.21 -14.88 -23.85
N ASP A 192 19.07 -15.51 -23.04
CA ASP A 192 18.65 -16.20 -21.81
C ASP A 192 18.31 -15.17 -20.72
N ILE A 193 17.07 -14.72 -20.72
CA ILE A 193 16.57 -13.71 -19.78
C ILE A 193 16.35 -14.31 -18.39
N GLU A 194 16.04 -15.61 -18.31
CA GLU A 194 15.86 -16.28 -17.01
C GLU A 194 17.20 -16.33 -16.25
N LEU A 195 18.27 -16.71 -16.92
CA LEU A 195 19.60 -16.67 -16.34
C LEU A 195 20.00 -15.26 -15.90
N LEU A 196 19.69 -14.25 -16.73
CA LEU A 196 19.93 -12.85 -16.40
C LEU A 196 19.22 -12.43 -15.12
N ASN A 197 17.90 -12.67 -15.04
CA ASN A 197 17.10 -12.30 -13.88
C ASN A 197 17.58 -13.01 -12.61
N LYS A 198 17.83 -14.32 -12.69
CA LYS A 198 18.34 -15.11 -11.57
C LYS A 198 19.70 -14.58 -11.06
N THR A 199 20.57 -14.16 -11.97
CA THR A 199 21.87 -13.59 -11.59
C THR A 199 21.72 -12.23 -10.95
N ILE A 200 20.86 -11.36 -11.51
CA ILE A 200 20.58 -10.05 -10.95
C ILE A 200 19.93 -10.18 -9.56
N ASP A 201 18.96 -11.07 -9.38
CA ASP A 201 18.31 -11.29 -8.09
C ASP A 201 19.33 -11.82 -7.06
N GLY A 202 20.21 -12.72 -7.45
CA GLY A 202 21.31 -13.18 -6.61
C GLY A 202 22.29 -12.07 -6.19
N LEU A 203 22.54 -11.09 -7.07
CA LEU A 203 23.35 -9.91 -6.76
C LEU A 203 22.60 -8.95 -5.82
N VAL A 204 21.29 -8.78 -6.00
CA VAL A 204 20.43 -8.00 -5.08
C VAL A 204 20.44 -8.61 -3.68
N ASP A 205 20.33 -9.93 -3.58
CA ASP A 205 20.40 -10.64 -2.29
C ASP A 205 21.77 -10.49 -1.62
N THR A 206 22.85 -10.53 -2.42
CA THR A 206 24.21 -10.32 -1.92
C THR A 206 24.36 -8.89 -1.38
N ALA A 207 23.94 -7.89 -2.15
CA ALA A 207 23.96 -6.50 -1.70
C ALA A 207 23.12 -6.28 -0.44
N THR A 208 21.93 -6.87 -0.37
CA THR A 208 21.05 -6.77 0.79
C THR A 208 21.72 -7.31 2.06
N LYS A 209 22.51 -8.41 1.94
CA LYS A 209 23.27 -8.96 3.06
C LYS A 209 24.46 -8.06 3.44
N MET A 210 25.17 -7.51 2.46
CA MET A 210 26.31 -6.62 2.70
C MET A 210 25.90 -5.32 3.40
N PHE A 211 24.77 -4.75 2.98
CA PHE A 211 24.24 -3.50 3.55
C PHE A 211 23.26 -3.69 4.71
N LYS A 212 23.15 -4.89 5.27
CA LYS A 212 22.18 -5.19 6.33
C LYS A 212 22.25 -4.25 7.54
N ASN A 213 23.45 -3.74 7.85
CA ASN A 213 23.69 -2.84 8.99
C ASN A 213 23.66 -1.36 8.60
N ASP A 214 23.31 -1.03 7.35
CA ASP A 214 23.16 0.34 6.91
C ASP A 214 21.91 0.96 7.51
N GLU A 215 22.01 2.21 7.99
CA GLU A 215 20.91 2.91 8.68
C GLU A 215 19.66 3.08 7.81
N MET A 216 19.83 3.14 6.46
CA MET A 216 18.72 3.30 5.53
C MET A 216 18.10 1.98 5.08
N MET A 217 18.67 0.82 5.45
CA MET A 217 18.15 -0.46 5.00
C MET A 217 16.70 -0.68 5.43
N GLU A 218 16.31 -0.27 6.64
CA GLU A 218 14.91 -0.36 7.11
C GLU A 218 13.94 0.40 6.19
N MET A 219 14.36 1.53 5.61
CA MET A 219 13.54 2.30 4.66
C MET A 219 13.41 1.58 3.31
N PHE A 220 14.44 0.91 2.85
CA PHE A 220 14.40 0.08 1.64
C PHE A 220 13.57 -1.18 1.83
N GLU A 221 13.71 -1.87 2.96
CA GLU A 221 12.91 -3.06 3.31
C GLU A 221 11.42 -2.70 3.47
N SER A 222 11.12 -1.56 4.10
CA SER A 222 9.75 -1.06 4.24
C SER A 222 9.17 -0.49 2.94
N LYS A 223 9.97 -0.36 1.88
CA LYS A 223 9.60 0.22 0.57
C LYS A 223 9.07 1.65 0.64
N ASN A 224 9.44 2.40 1.66
CA ASN A 224 9.00 3.78 1.84
C ASN A 224 9.71 4.78 0.92
N SER A 225 11.01 4.58 0.66
CA SER A 225 11.82 5.53 -0.11
C SER A 225 12.47 4.92 -1.35
N GLY A 226 12.51 3.60 -1.44
CA GLY A 226 13.13 2.88 -2.53
C GLY A 226 13.00 1.39 -2.35
N SER A 227 13.72 0.62 -3.16
CA SER A 227 13.84 -0.83 -2.98
C SER A 227 15.15 -1.32 -3.57
N MET A 228 15.73 -2.34 -2.95
CA MET A 228 16.95 -3.00 -3.45
C MET A 228 16.72 -3.59 -4.84
N GLY A 229 15.59 -4.28 -5.06
CA GLY A 229 15.26 -4.94 -6.32
C GLY A 229 14.94 -4.00 -7.50
N ASN A 230 14.77 -2.70 -7.26
CA ASN A 230 14.52 -1.74 -8.35
C ASN A 230 15.56 -0.61 -8.37
N HIS A 231 15.60 0.22 -7.32
CA HIS A 231 16.44 1.42 -7.33
C HIS A 231 17.93 1.08 -7.22
N PHE A 232 18.31 0.27 -6.23
CA PHE A 232 19.69 -0.17 -6.06
C PHE A 232 20.17 -1.02 -7.24
N ARG A 233 19.33 -1.96 -7.71
CA ARG A 233 19.60 -2.81 -8.87
C ARG A 233 19.95 -1.97 -10.10
N ASN A 234 19.09 -1.03 -10.48
CA ASN A 234 19.30 -0.22 -11.70
C ASN A 234 20.50 0.72 -11.55
N MET A 235 20.75 1.22 -10.35
CA MET A 235 21.85 2.12 -10.07
C MET A 235 23.20 1.43 -10.04
N ASN A 236 23.28 0.26 -9.37
CA ASN A 236 24.57 -0.36 -9.03
C ASN A 236 24.78 -1.75 -9.64
N ILE A 237 23.77 -2.40 -10.24
CA ILE A 237 23.93 -3.76 -10.77
C ILE A 237 23.83 -3.76 -12.29
N ALA A 238 22.60 -3.71 -12.81
CA ALA A 238 22.32 -3.70 -14.24
C ALA A 238 20.89 -3.25 -14.51
N MET A 239 20.65 -2.66 -15.69
CA MET A 239 19.29 -2.36 -16.16
C MET A 239 18.49 -3.62 -16.48
N GLY A 240 19.17 -4.68 -16.92
CA GLY A 240 18.56 -5.98 -17.19
C GLY A 240 17.86 -6.07 -18.53
N GLY A 241 16.83 -6.94 -18.61
CA GLY A 241 16.00 -7.13 -19.80
C GLY A 241 14.90 -6.07 -19.89
N LEU A 242 14.88 -5.29 -20.95
CA LEU A 242 13.95 -4.19 -21.14
C LEU A 242 13.03 -4.46 -22.34
N PRO A 243 11.69 -4.36 -22.21
CA PRO A 243 10.77 -4.59 -23.31
C PRO A 243 10.91 -3.53 -24.41
N MET A 244 10.89 -3.94 -25.67
CA MET A 244 11.03 -3.05 -26.83
C MET A 244 9.67 -2.81 -27.50
N ILE A 245 9.54 -1.65 -28.16
CA ILE A 245 8.39 -1.36 -29.04
C ILE A 245 8.45 -2.34 -30.21
N GLY A 246 7.31 -2.99 -30.52
CA GLY A 246 7.24 -3.99 -31.57
C GLY A 246 7.63 -5.40 -31.15
N GLY A 247 7.79 -5.62 -29.84
CA GLY A 247 8.12 -6.93 -29.28
C GLY A 247 9.62 -7.16 -29.08
N GLY A 248 9.94 -8.20 -28.33
CA GLY A 248 11.33 -8.54 -27.97
C GLY A 248 11.84 -7.80 -26.76
N THR A 249 13.07 -8.13 -26.36
CA THR A 249 13.74 -7.60 -25.16
C THR A 249 15.13 -7.11 -25.50
N ALA A 250 15.45 -5.88 -25.14
CA ALA A 250 16.81 -5.38 -25.11
C ALA A 250 17.48 -5.78 -23.81
N ILE A 251 18.68 -6.28 -23.88
CA ILE A 251 19.48 -6.69 -22.73
C ILE A 251 20.55 -5.64 -22.50
N ILE A 252 20.55 -5.04 -21.32
CA ILE A 252 21.50 -4.00 -20.90
C ILE A 252 22.13 -4.41 -19.60
N LEU A 253 23.42 -4.80 -19.67
CA LEU A 253 24.19 -5.23 -18.50
C LEU A 253 24.84 -4.04 -17.78
N ASP A 254 24.80 -2.85 -18.38
CA ASP A 254 25.31 -1.63 -17.77
C ASP A 254 24.39 -1.19 -16.60
N SER A 255 25.01 -0.58 -15.59
CA SER A 255 24.29 0.10 -14.51
C SER A 255 24.18 1.62 -14.80
N LEU A 256 23.26 2.29 -14.11
CA LEU A 256 23.17 3.76 -14.21
C LEU A 256 24.37 4.44 -13.52
N GLY A 257 24.93 3.83 -12.48
CA GLY A 257 26.08 4.36 -11.74
C GLY A 257 27.38 4.33 -12.55
N ASP A 258 27.59 3.29 -13.34
CA ASP A 258 28.75 3.19 -14.22
C ASP A 258 28.57 3.99 -15.54
N GLY A 259 27.33 4.39 -15.80
CA GLY A 259 26.94 5.00 -17.07
C GLY A 259 26.57 3.95 -18.12
N VAL A 260 25.51 4.23 -18.86
CA VAL A 260 25.01 3.32 -19.91
C VAL A 260 25.71 3.59 -21.22
N ASN A 261 26.15 2.51 -21.90
CA ASN A 261 26.78 2.62 -23.21
C ASN A 261 25.85 3.30 -24.21
N PRO A 262 26.30 4.32 -24.99
CA PRO A 262 25.49 5.04 -25.98
C PRO A 262 24.77 4.12 -26.99
N VAL A 263 25.31 2.95 -27.27
CA VAL A 263 24.67 1.92 -28.14
C VAL A 263 23.28 1.54 -27.62
N HIS A 264 23.06 1.55 -26.31
CA HIS A 264 21.80 1.21 -25.66
C HIS A 264 20.81 2.38 -25.55
N PHE A 265 21.20 3.61 -25.96
CA PHE A 265 20.38 4.80 -25.80
C PHE A 265 19.00 4.66 -26.49
N GLN A 266 18.97 4.06 -27.70
CA GLN A 266 17.70 3.81 -28.42
C GLN A 266 16.79 2.87 -27.64
N ALA A 267 17.33 1.81 -27.04
CA ALA A 267 16.55 0.86 -26.22
C ALA A 267 15.96 1.55 -25.00
N LEU A 268 16.75 2.36 -24.28
CA LEU A 268 16.30 3.14 -23.13
C LEU A 268 15.21 4.16 -23.49
N ALA A 269 15.37 4.87 -24.61
CA ALA A 269 14.38 5.81 -25.10
C ALA A 269 13.06 5.10 -25.42
N ASN A 270 13.12 3.94 -26.10
CA ASN A 270 11.96 3.13 -26.40
C ASN A 270 11.23 2.66 -25.14
N VAL A 271 11.94 2.15 -24.15
CA VAL A 271 11.36 1.73 -22.87
C VAL A 271 10.69 2.91 -22.15
N GLY A 272 11.34 4.08 -22.15
CA GLY A 272 10.76 5.30 -21.61
C GLY A 272 9.44 5.68 -22.31
N MET A 273 9.39 5.59 -23.65
CA MET A 273 8.19 5.87 -24.42
C MET A 273 7.08 4.84 -24.17
N VAL A 274 7.41 3.53 -24.19
CA VAL A 274 6.43 2.46 -23.89
C VAL A 274 5.83 2.67 -22.50
N GLY A 275 6.66 2.91 -21.50
CA GLY A 275 6.21 3.17 -20.14
C GLY A 275 5.34 4.43 -20.02
N ALA A 276 5.66 5.50 -20.73
CA ALA A 276 4.88 6.74 -20.72
C ALA A 276 3.52 6.56 -21.41
N ILE A 277 3.50 5.97 -22.61
CA ILE A 277 2.28 5.74 -23.39
C ILE A 277 1.34 4.76 -22.66
N SER A 278 1.87 3.65 -22.18
CA SER A 278 1.10 2.65 -21.44
C SER A 278 0.45 3.26 -20.19
N ARG A 279 1.23 3.99 -19.38
CA ARG A 279 0.72 4.67 -18.19
C ARG A 279 -0.35 5.70 -18.54
N ALA A 280 -0.12 6.56 -19.52
CA ALA A 280 -1.07 7.58 -19.92
C ALA A 280 -2.38 6.96 -20.45
N LYS A 281 -2.31 5.98 -21.34
CA LYS A 281 -3.48 5.33 -21.93
C LYS A 281 -4.31 4.56 -20.92
N GLN A 282 -3.66 3.80 -20.05
CA GLN A 282 -4.35 3.02 -19.02
C GLN A 282 -5.00 3.92 -17.96
N THR A 283 -4.32 4.99 -17.55
CA THR A 283 -4.90 5.99 -16.64
C THR A 283 -6.12 6.65 -17.24
N ALA A 284 -6.08 7.01 -18.52
CA ALA A 284 -7.21 7.62 -19.22
C ALA A 284 -8.42 6.66 -19.30
N LEU A 285 -8.19 5.39 -19.63
CA LEU A 285 -9.25 4.36 -19.71
C LEU A 285 -9.88 4.12 -18.34
N ALA A 286 -9.05 3.96 -17.30
CA ALA A 286 -9.50 3.79 -15.93
C ALA A 286 -10.34 5.00 -15.45
N GLY A 287 -9.86 6.23 -15.73
CA GLY A 287 -10.58 7.46 -15.39
C GLY A 287 -11.94 7.57 -16.11
N THR A 288 -12.01 7.16 -17.38
CA THR A 288 -13.27 7.13 -18.15
C THR A 288 -14.26 6.14 -17.54
N LEU A 289 -13.81 4.93 -17.20
CA LEU A 289 -14.65 3.91 -16.57
C LEU A 289 -15.18 4.39 -15.21
N LEU A 290 -14.33 4.98 -14.38
CA LEU A 290 -14.74 5.56 -13.11
C LEU A 290 -15.83 6.63 -13.27
N LYS A 291 -15.71 7.49 -14.29
CA LYS A 291 -16.72 8.50 -14.58
C LYS A 291 -18.06 7.87 -14.94
N TYR A 292 -18.09 6.82 -15.74
CA TYR A 292 -19.32 6.08 -16.07
C TYR A 292 -19.94 5.44 -14.83
N ILE A 293 -19.15 4.78 -13.98
CA ILE A 293 -19.62 4.18 -12.72
C ILE A 293 -20.19 5.26 -11.80
N SER A 294 -19.49 6.38 -11.63
CA SER A 294 -19.95 7.49 -10.80
C SER A 294 -21.30 8.04 -11.27
N ASN A 295 -21.43 8.27 -12.58
CA ASN A 295 -22.68 8.78 -13.16
C ASN A 295 -23.84 7.77 -13.01
N ALA A 296 -23.60 6.48 -13.21
CA ALA A 296 -24.63 5.45 -13.08
C ALA A 296 -25.11 5.26 -11.64
N MET A 297 -24.20 5.41 -10.68
CA MET A 297 -24.46 5.07 -9.27
C MET A 297 -24.77 6.29 -8.39
N GLN A 298 -24.69 7.52 -8.90
CA GLN A 298 -24.82 8.75 -8.10
C GLN A 298 -26.11 8.87 -7.26
N ASN A 299 -27.20 8.25 -7.70
CA ASN A 299 -28.51 8.31 -7.04
C ASN A 299 -28.81 7.09 -6.16
N VAL A 300 -27.91 6.12 -6.07
CA VAL A 300 -28.11 4.93 -5.25
C VAL A 300 -27.91 5.28 -3.78
N ARG A 301 -28.92 5.00 -2.96
CA ARG A 301 -28.94 5.33 -1.53
C ARG A 301 -29.13 4.09 -0.67
N GLY A 302 -28.49 4.09 0.49
CA GLY A 302 -28.74 3.15 1.57
C GLY A 302 -29.50 3.83 2.70
N TYR A 303 -30.43 3.12 3.31
CA TYR A 303 -31.22 3.58 4.45
C TYR A 303 -31.12 2.60 5.60
N LYS A 304 -31.02 3.12 6.81
CA LYS A 304 -31.01 2.31 8.01
C LYS A 304 -32.38 1.61 8.19
N GLY A 305 -32.37 0.34 8.54
CA GLY A 305 -33.56 -0.48 8.76
C GLY A 305 -33.53 -1.77 7.96
N ASP A 306 -34.62 -2.52 8.06
CA ASP A 306 -34.83 -3.81 7.40
C ASP A 306 -35.93 -3.74 6.36
N CYS A 307 -35.67 -4.22 5.15
CA CYS A 307 -36.67 -4.34 4.09
C CYS A 307 -37.57 -5.59 4.22
N GLY A 308 -37.37 -6.43 5.23
CA GLY A 308 -38.12 -7.65 5.43
C GLY A 308 -37.85 -8.73 4.40
N ALA A 309 -36.69 -8.72 3.71
CA ALA A 309 -36.32 -9.82 2.81
C ALA A 309 -36.01 -11.08 3.63
N THR A 310 -36.61 -12.20 3.21
CA THR A 310 -36.47 -13.52 3.84
C THR A 310 -35.46 -14.40 3.13
N GLU A 311 -34.91 -13.94 1.99
CA GLU A 311 -33.92 -14.63 1.20
C GLU A 311 -32.63 -13.83 1.15
N GLY A 312 -31.51 -14.54 1.07
CA GLY A 312 -30.18 -14.00 0.90
C GLY A 312 -29.45 -14.57 -0.31
N ILE A 313 -28.14 -14.49 -0.30
CA ILE A 313 -27.26 -15.22 -1.22
C ILE A 313 -26.53 -16.31 -0.46
N ILE A 314 -26.30 -17.44 -1.11
CA ILE A 314 -25.55 -18.55 -0.53
C ILE A 314 -24.07 -18.31 -0.73
N VAL A 315 -23.33 -18.17 0.36
CA VAL A 315 -21.88 -18.07 0.40
C VAL A 315 -21.32 -19.41 0.85
N ARG A 316 -20.59 -20.08 -0.04
CA ARG A 316 -19.91 -21.35 0.25
C ARG A 316 -18.50 -21.07 0.75
N ASN A 317 -18.05 -21.87 1.75
CA ASN A 317 -16.72 -21.68 2.37
C ASN A 317 -16.49 -20.22 2.79
N ALA A 318 -17.42 -19.68 3.60
CA ALA A 318 -17.48 -18.28 3.97
C ALA A 318 -16.17 -17.81 4.63
N ARG A 319 -15.58 -16.75 4.07
CA ARG A 319 -14.42 -16.06 4.65
C ARG A 319 -14.90 -14.91 5.51
N GLU A 320 -14.03 -14.39 6.37
CA GLU A 320 -14.32 -13.24 7.22
C GLU A 320 -14.86 -12.04 6.42
N VAL A 321 -14.20 -11.70 5.31
CA VAL A 321 -14.58 -10.57 4.44
C VAL A 321 -15.96 -10.71 3.79
N ASP A 322 -16.46 -11.93 3.65
CA ASP A 322 -17.75 -12.18 3.01
C ASP A 322 -18.92 -11.95 3.96
N ILE A 323 -18.72 -12.14 5.28
CA ILE A 323 -19.80 -12.21 6.27
C ILE A 323 -19.71 -11.22 7.42
N LYS A 324 -18.52 -10.65 7.70
CA LYS A 324 -18.32 -9.72 8.82
C LYS A 324 -19.19 -8.47 8.64
N TYR A 325 -19.85 -8.06 9.73
CA TYR A 325 -20.77 -6.93 9.78
C TYR A 325 -21.99 -7.00 8.85
N LYS A 326 -22.35 -8.24 8.45
CA LYS A 326 -23.57 -8.55 7.68
C LYS A 326 -24.53 -9.40 8.48
N TYR A 327 -25.73 -9.54 7.97
CA TYR A 327 -26.75 -10.41 8.54
C TYR A 327 -26.77 -11.76 7.82
N ILE A 328 -26.67 -12.84 8.60
CA ILE A 328 -26.85 -14.22 8.13
C ILE A 328 -28.28 -14.65 8.45
N LEU A 329 -28.91 -15.39 7.55
CA LEU A 329 -30.18 -16.04 7.73
C LEU A 329 -29.98 -17.47 8.29
N GLU A 330 -30.34 -17.69 9.55
CA GLU A 330 -30.22 -18.97 10.22
C GLU A 330 -31.57 -19.38 10.79
N ASN A 331 -32.15 -20.50 10.32
CA ASN A 331 -33.46 -20.97 10.74
C ASN A 331 -34.56 -19.91 10.69
N GLY A 332 -34.60 -19.09 9.64
CA GLY A 332 -35.57 -18.02 9.46
C GLY A 332 -35.33 -16.76 10.32
N LYS A 333 -34.26 -16.75 11.12
CA LYS A 333 -33.86 -15.60 11.93
C LYS A 333 -32.63 -14.90 11.34
N GLN A 334 -32.56 -13.61 11.53
CA GLN A 334 -31.38 -12.84 11.14
C GLN A 334 -30.40 -12.77 12.31
N VAL A 335 -29.14 -13.12 12.04
CA VAL A 335 -28.05 -13.03 13.00
C VAL A 335 -27.03 -12.03 12.49
N TYR A 336 -26.77 -10.96 13.23
CA TYR A 336 -25.72 -10.00 12.92
C TYR A 336 -24.35 -10.59 13.26
N VAL A 337 -23.42 -10.55 12.31
CA VAL A 337 -22.09 -11.12 12.46
C VAL A 337 -21.11 -10.04 12.87
N THR A 338 -20.43 -10.28 14.00
CA THR A 338 -19.37 -9.42 14.56
C THR A 338 -18.11 -10.26 14.79
N SER A 339 -17.00 -9.64 15.16
CA SER A 339 -15.77 -10.37 15.51
C SER A 339 -15.98 -11.39 16.63
N LYS A 340 -17.00 -11.19 17.49
CA LYS A 340 -17.29 -12.10 18.63
C LYS A 340 -17.92 -13.44 18.21
N ASN A 341 -18.67 -13.47 17.12
CA ASN A 341 -19.42 -14.67 16.70
C ASN A 341 -19.01 -15.20 15.32
N ILE A 342 -18.16 -14.49 14.58
CA ILE A 342 -17.77 -14.81 13.20
C ILE A 342 -17.14 -16.20 13.06
N SER A 343 -16.38 -16.66 14.06
CA SER A 343 -15.72 -17.97 14.07
C SER A 343 -16.68 -19.15 13.89
N LYS A 344 -17.97 -18.97 14.25
CA LYS A 344 -19.01 -20.00 14.06
C LYS A 344 -19.33 -20.27 12.59
N TYR A 345 -19.05 -19.31 11.70
CA TYR A 345 -19.53 -19.29 10.31
C TYR A 345 -18.40 -19.42 9.29
N ILE A 346 -17.14 -19.13 9.66
CA ILE A 346 -15.98 -19.28 8.78
C ILE A 346 -15.87 -20.73 8.29
N GLY A 347 -15.65 -20.90 6.98
CA GLY A 347 -15.52 -22.19 6.31
C GLY A 347 -16.84 -22.90 6.04
N LYS A 348 -17.97 -22.38 6.53
CA LYS A 348 -19.29 -22.98 6.33
C LYS A 348 -20.02 -22.40 5.12
N THR A 349 -21.05 -23.08 4.67
CA THR A 349 -22.03 -22.55 3.73
C THR A 349 -23.09 -21.80 4.53
N VAL A 350 -23.26 -20.52 4.25
CA VAL A 350 -24.19 -19.64 4.96
C VAL A 350 -25.04 -18.85 3.97
N GLU A 351 -26.26 -18.50 4.36
CA GLU A 351 -27.11 -17.59 3.59
C GLU A 351 -26.99 -16.18 4.16
N VAL A 352 -26.50 -15.25 3.35
CA VAL A 352 -26.18 -13.87 3.76
C VAL A 352 -27.17 -12.90 3.13
N ARG A 353 -27.73 -11.99 3.92
CA ARG A 353 -28.53 -10.86 3.39
C ARG A 353 -27.68 -10.05 2.41
N HIS A 354 -28.25 -9.74 1.24
CA HIS A 354 -27.51 -9.10 0.17
C HIS A 354 -28.37 -8.12 -0.63
N VAL A 355 -27.73 -7.12 -1.21
CA VAL A 355 -28.40 -6.07 -2.00
C VAL A 355 -29.21 -6.63 -3.19
N LEU A 356 -28.76 -7.75 -3.78
CA LEU A 356 -29.46 -8.43 -4.90
C LEU A 356 -30.84 -8.97 -4.50
N LYS A 357 -31.08 -9.21 -3.21
CA LYS A 357 -32.34 -9.72 -2.67
C LYS A 357 -33.09 -8.66 -1.84
N CYS A 358 -32.62 -7.40 -1.87
CA CYS A 358 -33.25 -6.31 -1.13
C CYS A 358 -34.62 -5.98 -1.73
N LYS A 359 -35.65 -5.85 -0.88
CA LYS A 359 -37.02 -5.51 -1.30
C LYS A 359 -37.27 -4.01 -1.47
N MET A 360 -36.30 -3.16 -1.18
CA MET A 360 -36.42 -1.72 -1.45
C MET A 360 -36.46 -1.45 -2.95
N LYS A 361 -37.19 -0.41 -3.33
CA LYS A 361 -37.39 -0.02 -4.74
C LYS A 361 -36.50 1.18 -5.12
N ASN A 362 -36.50 1.50 -6.41
CA ASN A 362 -35.86 2.71 -6.98
C ASN A 362 -34.34 2.80 -6.77
N GLY A 363 -33.63 1.67 -6.78
CA GLY A 363 -32.19 1.66 -6.60
C GLY A 363 -31.74 1.96 -5.16
N HIS A 364 -32.64 1.81 -4.18
CA HIS A 364 -32.32 1.99 -2.77
C HIS A 364 -32.13 0.64 -2.08
N PHE A 365 -31.36 0.64 -1.00
CA PHE A 365 -31.05 -0.57 -0.23
C PHE A 365 -31.18 -0.31 1.27
N CYS A 366 -31.54 -1.33 2.03
CA CYS A 366 -31.58 -1.26 3.50
C CYS A 366 -30.24 -1.66 4.12
N SER A 367 -29.96 -1.21 5.36
CA SER A 367 -28.74 -1.55 6.09
C SER A 367 -28.55 -3.05 6.34
N HIS A 368 -29.64 -3.80 6.52
CA HIS A 368 -29.55 -5.26 6.68
C HIS A 368 -29.02 -5.97 5.41
N CYS A 369 -29.30 -5.43 4.22
CA CYS A 369 -28.85 -6.00 2.96
C CYS A 369 -27.46 -5.48 2.52
N ILE A 370 -27.12 -4.23 2.90
CA ILE A 370 -25.79 -3.65 2.66
C ILE A 370 -24.78 -4.17 3.69
N GLY A 371 -25.18 -4.24 4.96
CA GLY A 371 -24.39 -4.36 6.16
C GLY A 371 -24.44 -3.07 7.00
N GLU A 372 -24.27 -3.20 8.30
CA GLU A 372 -24.35 -2.05 9.23
C GLU A 372 -23.09 -1.19 9.25
N GLU A 373 -21.95 -1.72 8.80
CA GLU A 373 -20.65 -1.03 8.87
C GLU A 373 -20.69 0.39 8.26
N PRO A 374 -21.18 0.60 7.02
CA PRO A 374 -21.15 1.92 6.41
C PRO A 374 -22.00 2.96 7.18
N PHE A 375 -23.10 2.54 7.79
CA PHE A 375 -23.99 3.41 8.56
C PHE A 375 -23.35 3.80 9.91
N LYS A 376 -22.74 2.85 10.58
CA LYS A 376 -21.99 3.11 11.82
C LYS A 376 -20.81 4.05 11.60
N LEU A 377 -20.02 3.81 10.55
CA LEU A 377 -18.89 4.67 10.21
C LEU A 377 -19.31 6.08 9.77
N ALA A 378 -20.43 6.20 9.06
CA ALA A 378 -20.96 7.51 8.65
C ALA A 378 -21.68 8.24 9.78
N GLY A 379 -22.12 7.54 10.83
CA GLY A 379 -22.96 8.09 11.91
C GLY A 379 -24.27 8.68 11.40
N ARG A 380 -24.83 8.11 10.33
CA ARG A 380 -26.03 8.62 9.63
C ARG A 380 -26.97 7.50 9.26
N ASP A 381 -28.27 7.81 9.23
CA ASP A 381 -29.31 6.84 8.84
C ASP A 381 -29.49 6.70 7.32
N MET A 382 -28.85 7.57 6.55
CA MET A 382 -28.81 7.51 5.09
C MET A 382 -27.37 7.68 4.59
N ILE A 383 -26.97 6.82 3.67
CA ILE A 383 -25.66 6.86 3.02
C ILE A 383 -25.80 6.88 1.50
N ASN A 384 -24.78 7.39 0.81
CA ASN A 384 -24.68 7.28 -0.64
C ASN A 384 -23.90 6.00 -1.01
N VAL A 385 -24.64 4.96 -1.41
CA VAL A 385 -24.02 3.66 -1.82
C VAL A 385 -23.17 3.84 -3.07
N GLY A 386 -23.57 4.74 -3.98
CA GLY A 386 -22.81 5.01 -5.20
C GLY A 386 -21.41 5.51 -4.92
N MET A 387 -21.20 6.31 -3.86
CA MET A 387 -19.86 6.74 -3.45
C MET A 387 -18.99 5.57 -2.99
N PHE A 388 -19.54 4.61 -2.25
CA PHE A 388 -18.78 3.40 -1.87
C PHE A 388 -18.38 2.58 -3.09
N VAL A 389 -19.30 2.39 -4.04
CA VAL A 389 -19.01 1.67 -5.29
C VAL A 389 -17.92 2.40 -6.09
N PHE A 390 -17.99 3.73 -6.15
CA PHE A 390 -16.96 4.54 -6.79
C PHE A 390 -15.60 4.37 -6.11
N ASP A 391 -15.54 4.49 -4.78
CA ASP A 391 -14.29 4.39 -4.01
C ASP A 391 -13.64 3.01 -4.15
N VAL A 392 -14.44 1.93 -4.05
CA VAL A 392 -13.97 0.55 -4.24
C VAL A 392 -13.49 0.34 -5.68
N SER A 393 -14.25 0.82 -6.68
CA SER A 393 -13.85 0.72 -8.09
C SER A 393 -12.57 1.50 -8.37
N SER A 394 -12.43 2.68 -7.78
CA SER A 394 -11.22 3.50 -7.86
C SER A 394 -10.00 2.77 -7.25
N ALA A 395 -10.17 2.16 -6.08
CA ALA A 395 -9.11 1.39 -5.43
C ALA A 395 -8.68 0.18 -6.27
N ILE A 396 -9.64 -0.56 -6.84
CA ILE A 396 -9.38 -1.70 -7.72
C ILE A 396 -8.63 -1.25 -8.98
N LEU A 397 -9.10 -0.19 -9.65
CA LEU A 397 -8.46 0.32 -10.86
C LEU A 397 -7.05 0.86 -10.57
N ASN A 398 -6.84 1.53 -9.43
CA ASN A 398 -5.51 1.95 -9.00
C ASN A 398 -4.59 0.76 -8.72
N MET A 399 -5.11 -0.32 -8.16
CA MET A 399 -4.36 -1.55 -7.95
C MET A 399 -3.97 -2.18 -9.30
N PHE A 400 -4.89 -2.30 -10.25
CA PHE A 400 -4.59 -2.78 -11.60
C PHE A 400 -3.57 -1.90 -12.31
N MET A 401 -3.68 -0.57 -12.21
CA MET A 401 -2.68 0.33 -12.78
C MET A 401 -1.29 0.10 -12.17
N LYS A 402 -1.20 -0.07 -10.83
CA LYS A 402 0.08 -0.37 -10.16
C LYS A 402 0.66 -1.71 -10.62
N VAL A 403 -0.17 -2.74 -10.76
CA VAL A 403 0.27 -4.05 -11.27
C VAL A 403 0.80 -3.91 -12.68
N THR A 404 0.08 -3.25 -13.58
CA THR A 404 0.54 -3.03 -14.98
C THR A 404 1.76 -2.12 -15.09
N HIS A 405 1.94 -1.16 -14.15
CA HIS A 405 3.14 -0.32 -14.12
C HIS A 405 4.38 -1.07 -13.57
N ASN A 406 4.15 -2.08 -12.72
CA ASN A 406 5.21 -2.88 -12.10
C ASN A 406 5.47 -4.19 -12.84
N LEU A 407 4.71 -4.51 -13.89
CA LEU A 407 5.02 -5.61 -14.75
C LEU A 407 6.34 -5.30 -15.52
N GLY A 408 7.45 -5.53 -14.83
CA GLY A 408 8.64 -6.01 -15.50
C GLY A 408 8.22 -7.28 -16.21
N ALA A 409 8.54 -7.43 -17.49
CA ALA A 409 8.22 -8.63 -18.20
C ALA A 409 9.02 -9.79 -17.60
N ASP A 410 8.39 -10.55 -16.69
CA ASP A 410 8.86 -11.89 -16.37
C ASP A 410 8.55 -12.73 -17.60
N MET A 411 9.56 -12.84 -18.45
CA MET A 411 9.43 -13.66 -19.66
C MET A 411 10.01 -15.04 -19.37
N PHE A 412 9.19 -16.07 -19.55
CA PHE A 412 9.65 -17.44 -19.57
C PHE A 412 9.95 -17.82 -21.01
N ARG A 413 11.06 -18.52 -21.22
CA ARG A 413 11.27 -19.24 -22.48
C ARG A 413 10.53 -20.56 -22.40
N ILE A 414 9.46 -20.69 -23.15
CA ILE A 414 8.78 -21.97 -23.32
C ILE A 414 9.54 -22.76 -24.37
N THR A 415 10.27 -23.78 -23.93
CA THR A 415 11.15 -24.57 -24.81
C THR A 415 10.41 -25.65 -25.57
N ASN A 416 9.20 -26.05 -25.18
CA ASN A 416 8.39 -27.07 -25.84
C ASN A 416 6.95 -26.61 -25.93
N LEU A 417 6.68 -25.71 -26.89
CA LEU A 417 5.34 -25.14 -27.07
C LEU A 417 4.28 -26.23 -27.37
N GLU A 418 4.67 -27.23 -28.15
CA GLU A 418 3.81 -28.32 -28.57
C GLU A 418 3.40 -29.26 -27.45
N ASP A 419 4.22 -29.40 -26.42
CA ASP A 419 3.93 -30.26 -25.27
C ASP A 419 3.03 -29.55 -24.23
N LYS A 420 3.06 -28.21 -24.18
CA LYS A 420 2.35 -27.39 -23.18
C LYS A 420 1.04 -26.77 -23.68
N PHE A 421 0.86 -26.69 -24.98
CA PHE A 421 -0.33 -26.12 -25.61
C PHE A 421 -0.99 -27.10 -26.53
N VAL A 422 -2.31 -27.20 -26.49
CA VAL A 422 -3.12 -27.89 -27.48
C VAL A 422 -3.60 -26.86 -28.49
N TYR A 423 -3.25 -27.04 -29.76
CA TYR A 423 -3.82 -26.23 -30.83
C TYR A 423 -5.28 -26.67 -31.05
N PRO A 424 -6.28 -25.85 -30.79
CA PRO A 424 -7.64 -26.17 -31.24
C PRO A 424 -7.64 -26.19 -32.76
N LYS A 425 -8.32 -27.14 -33.39
CA LYS A 425 -8.50 -27.20 -34.83
C LYS A 425 -9.03 -25.85 -35.34
N PRO A 426 -8.50 -25.29 -36.42
CA PRO A 426 -8.78 -23.93 -36.86
C PRO A 426 -10.25 -23.72 -37.18
N SER A 427 -11.00 -23.20 -36.25
CA SER A 427 -12.28 -22.58 -36.46
C SER A 427 -12.18 -21.15 -35.98
N LYS A 428 -11.89 -20.23 -36.92
CA LYS A 428 -12.00 -18.76 -36.79
C LYS A 428 -11.56 -18.16 -35.45
N GLY A 429 -10.30 -17.86 -35.32
CA GLY A 429 -9.68 -17.18 -34.20
C GLY A 429 -8.67 -18.08 -33.50
N SER A 430 -7.39 -17.73 -33.58
CA SER A 430 -6.29 -18.48 -32.95
C SER A 430 -6.31 -18.32 -31.45
N LEU A 431 -7.01 -19.19 -30.76
CA LEU A 431 -6.95 -19.37 -29.32
C LEU A 431 -6.12 -20.63 -29.05
N PHE A 432 -5.11 -20.46 -28.17
CA PHE A 432 -4.36 -21.60 -27.63
C PHE A 432 -5.04 -22.06 -26.33
N GLU A 433 -5.21 -23.35 -26.15
CA GLU A 433 -5.68 -23.93 -24.91
C GLU A 433 -4.47 -24.51 -24.15
N VAL A 434 -4.27 -24.09 -22.92
CA VAL A 434 -3.19 -24.57 -22.07
C VAL A 434 -3.63 -25.89 -21.43
N ARG A 435 -2.77 -26.91 -21.44
CA ARG A 435 -3.05 -28.17 -20.74
C ARG A 435 -3.14 -27.92 -19.23
N HIS A 436 -4.26 -28.29 -18.64
CA HIS A 436 -4.58 -28.06 -17.21
C HIS A 436 -3.64 -28.81 -16.24
N ASP A 437 -3.05 -29.88 -16.65
CA ASP A 437 -2.12 -30.72 -15.91
C ASP A 437 -0.71 -30.13 -15.74
N GLU A 438 -0.37 -29.08 -16.52
CA GLU A 438 0.92 -28.42 -16.50
C GLU A 438 0.89 -27.01 -15.87
N LEU A 439 -0.25 -26.62 -15.26
CA LEU A 439 -0.47 -25.27 -14.70
C LEU A 439 -0.15 -25.15 -13.21
N ASP A 440 0.40 -26.18 -12.56
CA ASP A 440 0.79 -26.11 -11.16
C ASP A 440 1.88 -25.03 -10.98
N GLY A 441 1.49 -23.93 -10.35
CA GLY A 441 2.37 -22.79 -10.05
C GLY A 441 2.33 -21.64 -11.09
N VAL A 442 1.47 -21.68 -12.09
CA VAL A 442 1.30 -20.60 -13.09
C VAL A 442 -0.01 -19.86 -12.86
N ASP A 443 0.06 -18.64 -12.38
CA ASP A 443 -1.13 -17.81 -12.12
C ASP A 443 -1.78 -17.26 -13.39
N LYS A 444 -1.03 -17.01 -14.46
CA LYS A 444 -1.55 -16.48 -15.74
C LYS A 444 -0.58 -16.74 -16.90
N VAL A 445 -1.13 -17.12 -18.04
CA VAL A 445 -0.40 -17.21 -19.32
C VAL A 445 -0.89 -16.10 -20.25
N TYR A 446 0.04 -15.28 -20.74
CA TYR A 446 -0.24 -14.27 -21.76
C TYR A 446 0.42 -14.71 -23.09
N CYS A 447 -0.36 -14.85 -24.15
CA CYS A 447 0.17 -15.03 -25.49
C CYS A 447 0.05 -13.72 -26.26
N ASN A 448 1.15 -13.26 -26.84
CA ASN A 448 1.09 -12.19 -27.84
C ASN A 448 0.81 -12.89 -29.19
N THR A 449 -0.35 -12.64 -29.74
CA THR A 449 -0.74 -13.13 -31.06
C THR A 449 -0.54 -11.99 -32.05
N ASP A 450 0.66 -11.84 -32.56
CA ASP A 450 0.92 -11.14 -33.82
C ASP A 450 1.27 -12.16 -34.89
#